data_daee9692e04cce9968d93180d394ab1d
#
_entry.id   daee9692e04cce9968d93180d394ab1d
#
_cell.length_a   1.000
_cell.length_b   1.000
_cell.length_c   1.000
_cell.angle_alpha   90.00
_cell.angle_beta   90.00
_cell.angle_gamma   90.00
#
_symmetry.space_group_name_H-M   'P 1'
#
loop_
_entity.id
_entity.type
_entity.pdbx_description
1 polymer ?
#
loop_
_entity_poly.entity_id
_entity_poly.type
_entity_poly.pdbx_seq_one_letter_code
_entity_poly.pdbx_strand_id
1 'polypeptide(L)'
;TSPFYHPIIPLVIDNRIARVALPDISLPEKPFSYPEDAAAQIERALAYFHDTFHFLPEGMWPPEGSVSNEALRLYMRYNVNWIATDEDILFKSLNMEGRRPGDSFLKSPEYLYKPYKFESDGKEINIIFRDKMLSDLISFHYSRMHPKDAANDLINRILQIRDQVKNKLRTPFVNITMDGENAWENYVNDGWDFFKYLYEMMEKEESIRPITISDYLKEADSFGRIHNCFAGSWINHNFYIWIGHVEDNTAWSLLTETREMLEKQDPEKMNKNAWESIFIAEGSDWNWWYGDDHASENDEIFDLLFRENLSNVYRFLGKEPTAKLSIPVIIEEREVKPQIEPVNFIHPTIDGKRTNYFEWMGSGYIENKSHGVAIHESVTLIKGLYYGFDERYLYIRADLDKNYLNSEGDITFDIQITTSVKTFSISYSAKDNIVNTDIPVTIKYVDILEASLEISSLGIGAKDKIFLWLTLKIKEMRVDRIPSRGYLSITVPSKDFEMEMWYV
;
A
#
# COMPACT_ATOMS: atom_id res chain seq x y z
N THR A 1 21.70 1.22 -3.35
CA THR A 1 21.27 0.02 -2.61
C THR A 1 20.38 0.39 -1.44
N SER A 2 19.69 -0.59 -0.84
CA SER A 2 18.86 -0.44 0.37
C SER A 2 19.44 -1.29 1.51
N PRO A 3 19.10 -1.05 2.79
CA PRO A 3 19.38 -1.98 3.90
C PRO A 3 18.93 -3.41 3.60
N PHE A 4 19.62 -4.42 4.17
CA PHE A 4 19.71 -5.78 3.62
C PHE A 4 18.35 -6.50 3.46
N TYR A 5 17.55 -6.62 4.50
CA TYR A 5 16.21 -7.23 4.42
C TYR A 5 15.09 -6.19 4.30
N HIS A 6 15.41 -5.02 3.78
CA HIS A 6 14.45 -3.95 3.54
C HIS A 6 13.60 -3.54 4.77
N PRO A 7 14.19 -3.42 5.98
CA PRO A 7 13.44 -3.00 7.15
C PRO A 7 13.13 -1.51 7.13
N ILE A 8 12.03 -1.09 7.76
CA ILE A 8 11.75 0.34 8.00
C ILE A 8 12.69 0.82 9.11
N ILE A 9 13.88 1.29 8.73
CA ILE A 9 14.96 1.65 9.65
C ILE A 9 14.51 2.53 10.83
N PRO A 10 13.70 3.59 10.64
CA PRO A 10 13.17 4.37 11.77
C PRO A 10 12.42 3.54 12.80
N LEU A 11 11.61 2.56 12.36
CA LEU A 11 10.82 1.70 13.25
C LEU A 11 11.69 0.66 13.98
N VAL A 12 12.74 0.16 13.34
CA VAL A 12 13.69 -0.76 13.97
C VAL A 12 14.52 -0.03 15.04
N ILE A 13 14.93 1.22 14.77
CA ILE A 13 15.65 2.04 15.76
C ILE A 13 14.77 2.29 16.99
N ASP A 14 13.51 2.73 16.78
CA ASP A 14 12.53 2.92 17.82
C ASP A 14 11.14 3.10 17.20
N ASN A 15 10.27 2.13 17.34
CA ASN A 15 8.97 2.18 16.69
C ASN A 15 8.01 3.26 17.22
N ARG A 16 8.33 3.90 18.38
CA ARG A 16 7.60 5.06 18.89
C ARG A 16 7.72 6.29 18.00
N ILE A 17 8.70 6.31 17.07
CA ILE A 17 8.89 7.39 16.09
C ILE A 17 7.65 7.60 15.21
N ALA A 18 6.81 6.59 15.05
CA ALA A 18 5.57 6.67 14.28
C ALA A 18 4.62 7.77 14.80
N ARG A 19 4.70 8.13 16.08
CA ARG A 19 3.92 9.22 16.67
C ARG A 19 4.32 10.61 16.19
N VAL A 20 5.46 10.78 15.56
CA VAL A 20 5.85 12.08 14.98
C VAL A 20 4.89 12.46 13.83
N ALA A 21 4.58 11.51 12.98
CA ALA A 21 3.65 11.72 11.87
C ALA A 21 2.18 11.57 12.29
N LEU A 22 1.88 10.63 13.19
CA LEU A 22 0.54 10.31 13.68
C LEU A 22 0.54 10.24 15.22
N PRO A 23 0.32 11.37 15.92
CA PRO A 23 0.43 11.45 17.39
C PRO A 23 -0.47 10.45 18.15
N ASP A 24 -1.65 10.16 17.61
CA ASP A 24 -2.65 9.29 18.23
C ASP A 24 -2.60 7.84 17.76
N ILE A 25 -1.56 7.46 17.00
CA ILE A 25 -1.41 6.09 16.49
C ILE A 25 -1.36 5.08 17.66
N SER A 26 -2.09 3.98 17.50
CA SER A 26 -2.00 2.84 18.39
C SER A 26 -0.66 2.12 18.16
N LEU A 27 0.09 1.87 19.22
CA LEU A 27 1.37 1.18 19.16
C LEU A 27 1.33 -0.07 20.04
N PRO A 28 2.25 -1.04 19.81
CA PRO A 28 2.45 -2.16 20.72
C PRO A 28 2.70 -1.67 22.17
N GLU A 29 2.21 -2.41 23.15
CA GLU A 29 2.39 -2.06 24.57
C GLU A 29 3.88 -1.92 24.91
N LYS A 30 4.70 -2.83 24.38
CA LYS A 30 6.14 -2.79 24.53
C LYS A 30 6.80 -2.30 23.25
N PRO A 31 7.61 -1.23 23.31
CA PRO A 31 8.27 -0.71 22.12
C PRO A 31 9.35 -1.67 21.61
N PHE A 32 9.49 -1.76 20.30
CA PHE A 32 10.68 -2.32 19.66
C PHE A 32 11.71 -1.21 19.50
N SER A 33 12.90 -1.38 20.04
CA SER A 33 13.96 -0.35 20.01
C SER A 33 15.33 -1.00 20.00
N TYR A 34 15.83 -1.31 18.78
CA TYR A 34 17.11 -2.00 18.57
C TYR A 34 17.92 -1.31 17.45
N PRO A 35 18.54 -0.15 17.74
CA PRO A 35 19.36 0.58 16.76
C PRO A 35 20.56 -0.24 16.26
N GLU A 36 21.04 -1.20 17.03
CA GLU A 36 22.09 -2.13 16.63
C GLU A 36 21.63 -3.09 15.53
N ASP A 37 20.37 -3.50 15.50
CA ASP A 37 19.81 -4.34 14.44
C ASP A 37 19.68 -3.53 13.13
N ALA A 38 19.19 -2.30 13.23
CA ALA A 38 19.19 -1.37 12.10
C ALA A 38 20.61 -1.13 11.55
N ALA A 39 21.61 -1.00 12.42
CA ALA A 39 23.01 -0.88 12.05
C ALA A 39 23.52 -2.12 11.30
N ALA A 40 23.22 -3.31 11.80
CA ALA A 40 23.60 -4.57 11.18
C ALA A 40 22.97 -4.74 9.77
N GLN A 41 21.73 -4.31 9.57
CA GLN A 41 21.05 -4.33 8.27
C GLN A 41 21.75 -3.42 7.25
N ILE A 42 22.22 -2.24 7.66
CA ILE A 42 22.98 -1.32 6.79
C ILE A 42 24.36 -1.91 6.47
N GLU A 43 25.09 -2.38 7.48
CA GLU A 43 26.43 -2.97 7.32
C GLU A 43 26.40 -4.16 6.38
N ARG A 44 25.44 -5.05 6.52
CA ARG A 44 25.25 -6.22 5.67
C ARG A 44 24.97 -5.84 4.22
N ALA A 45 24.13 -4.81 4.01
CA ALA A 45 23.85 -4.32 2.66
C ALA A 45 25.11 -3.79 1.97
N LEU A 46 25.93 -3.01 2.69
CA LEU A 46 27.20 -2.48 2.16
C LEU A 46 28.18 -3.59 1.84
N ALA A 47 28.31 -4.60 2.74
CA ALA A 47 29.18 -5.75 2.52
C ALA A 47 28.72 -6.58 1.31
N TYR A 48 27.44 -6.91 1.22
CA TYR A 48 26.88 -7.68 0.12
C TYR A 48 27.02 -6.96 -1.24
N PHE A 49 26.78 -5.65 -1.25
CA PHE A 49 26.94 -4.83 -2.43
C PHE A 49 28.41 -4.82 -2.90
N HIS A 50 29.34 -4.62 -1.94
CA HIS A 50 30.77 -4.66 -2.22
C HIS A 50 31.22 -6.05 -2.76
N ASP A 51 30.77 -7.12 -2.15
CA ASP A 51 31.12 -8.47 -2.56
C ASP A 51 30.59 -8.80 -3.97
N THR A 52 29.43 -8.21 -4.32
CA THR A 52 28.79 -8.44 -5.63
C THR A 52 29.40 -7.56 -6.73
N PHE A 53 29.63 -6.28 -6.48
CA PHE A 53 30.01 -5.28 -7.47
C PHE A 53 31.45 -4.81 -7.38
N HIS A 54 32.18 -5.19 -6.31
CA HIS A 54 33.57 -4.84 -6.04
C HIS A 54 33.87 -3.34 -5.82
N PHE A 55 32.84 -2.58 -5.43
CA PHE A 55 32.96 -1.20 -4.95
C PHE A 55 31.85 -0.91 -3.91
N LEU A 56 32.01 0.13 -3.11
CA LEU A 56 30.99 0.54 -2.14
C LEU A 56 29.99 1.50 -2.80
N PRO A 57 28.69 1.39 -2.49
CA PRO A 57 27.70 2.36 -2.96
C PRO A 57 27.93 3.71 -2.29
N GLU A 58 27.83 4.79 -3.04
CA GLU A 58 27.94 6.15 -2.48
C GLU A 58 26.67 6.61 -1.78
N GLY A 59 25.52 6.03 -2.11
CA GLY A 59 24.24 6.39 -1.54
C GLY A 59 23.30 5.21 -1.33
N MET A 60 22.26 5.48 -0.57
CA MET A 60 21.21 4.51 -0.28
C MET A 60 19.82 5.07 -0.54
N TRP A 61 18.93 4.20 -0.99
CA TRP A 61 17.49 4.37 -0.87
C TRP A 61 17.07 3.73 0.45
N PRO A 62 16.68 4.53 1.46
CA PRO A 62 16.05 3.97 2.65
C PRO A 62 14.81 3.18 2.24
N PRO A 63 14.57 2.00 2.80
CA PRO A 63 13.36 1.23 2.53
C PRO A 63 12.12 2.11 2.60
N GLU A 64 11.29 2.08 1.54
CA GLU A 64 10.08 2.90 1.42
C GLU A 64 10.33 4.42 1.56
N GLY A 65 11.53 4.89 1.22
CA GLY A 65 11.91 6.28 1.44
C GLY A 65 11.85 6.70 2.91
N SER A 66 11.88 5.75 3.84
CA SER A 66 11.66 5.96 5.27
C SER A 66 12.84 6.62 5.96
N VAL A 67 12.59 7.75 6.61
CA VAL A 67 13.64 8.56 7.26
C VAL A 67 13.24 9.06 8.65
N SER A 68 14.23 9.35 9.46
CA SER A 68 14.16 10.10 10.70
C SER A 68 15.54 10.70 11.01
N ASN A 69 15.64 11.59 11.97
CA ASN A 69 16.95 12.11 12.39
C ASN A 69 17.90 10.99 12.85
N GLU A 70 17.39 10.01 13.56
CA GLU A 70 18.15 8.87 14.08
C GLU A 70 18.64 7.98 12.93
N ALA A 71 17.78 7.71 11.94
CA ALA A 71 18.16 6.94 10.75
C ALA A 71 19.25 7.68 9.94
N LEU A 72 19.13 9.00 9.75
CA LEU A 72 20.17 9.80 9.09
C LEU A 72 21.51 9.75 9.80
N ARG A 73 21.52 9.84 11.17
CA ARG A 73 22.74 9.68 11.96
C ARG A 73 23.35 8.29 11.79
N LEU A 74 22.49 7.28 11.64
CA LEU A 74 22.97 5.91 11.45
C LEU A 74 23.62 5.75 10.07
N TYR A 75 23.02 6.24 8.99
CA TYR A 75 23.61 6.23 7.65
C TYR A 75 24.97 6.98 7.62
N MET A 76 25.08 8.11 8.32
CA MET A 76 26.35 8.86 8.43
C MET A 76 27.46 8.07 9.12
N ARG A 77 27.14 7.19 10.11
CA ARG A 77 28.13 6.32 10.77
C ARG A 77 28.78 5.34 9.79
N TYR A 78 28.02 4.88 8.79
CA TYR A 78 28.48 3.96 7.75
C TYR A 78 29.01 4.64 6.50
N ASN A 79 29.29 5.96 6.56
CA ASN A 79 29.83 6.77 5.49
C ASN A 79 28.98 6.74 4.20
N VAL A 80 27.67 6.63 4.33
CA VAL A 80 26.74 6.84 3.22
C VAL A 80 26.75 8.34 2.89
N ASN A 81 27.10 8.70 1.66
CA ASN A 81 27.27 10.09 1.26
C ASN A 81 25.95 10.80 0.99
N TRP A 82 24.95 10.05 0.52
CA TRP A 82 23.62 10.59 0.27
C TRP A 82 22.52 9.54 0.44
N ILE A 83 21.33 10.02 0.75
CA ILE A 83 20.09 9.25 0.70
C ILE A 83 19.07 9.99 -0.17
N ALA A 84 18.08 9.26 -0.69
CA ALA A 84 16.92 9.85 -1.34
C ALA A 84 15.64 9.54 -0.54
N THR A 85 14.65 10.46 -0.59
CA THR A 85 13.34 10.29 0.04
C THR A 85 12.29 11.12 -0.72
N ASP A 86 11.11 11.30 -0.16
CA ASP A 86 9.94 11.89 -0.83
C ASP A 86 9.83 13.41 -0.66
N GLU A 87 9.19 14.10 -1.64
CA GLU A 87 8.94 15.53 -1.59
C GLU A 87 8.11 15.98 -0.39
N ASP A 88 7.15 15.14 0.06
CA ASP A 88 6.32 15.47 1.21
C ASP A 88 7.13 15.52 2.51
N ILE A 89 8.14 14.67 2.64
CA ILE A 89 9.10 14.70 3.76
C ILE A 89 9.88 16.02 3.76
N LEU A 90 10.30 16.50 2.58
CA LEU A 90 10.98 17.80 2.46
C LEU A 90 10.11 18.93 3.00
N PHE A 91 8.90 19.06 2.44
CA PHE A 91 8.04 20.20 2.78
C PHE A 91 7.60 20.17 4.25
N LYS A 92 7.36 18.98 4.82
CA LYS A 92 7.11 18.82 6.26
C LYS A 92 8.34 19.20 7.11
N SER A 93 9.54 18.81 6.69
CA SER A 93 10.79 19.18 7.39
C SER A 93 11.05 20.67 7.38
N LEU A 94 10.61 21.37 6.34
CA LEU A 94 10.70 22.82 6.22
C LEU A 94 9.52 23.59 6.83
N ASN A 95 8.51 22.90 7.35
CA ASN A 95 7.23 23.48 7.79
C ASN A 95 6.56 24.31 6.68
N MET A 96 6.59 23.80 5.46
CA MET A 96 6.02 24.43 4.27
C MET A 96 4.89 23.58 3.69
N GLU A 97 4.00 24.23 2.93
CA GLU A 97 2.98 23.54 2.15
C GLU A 97 3.62 22.92 0.90
N GLY A 98 3.49 21.61 0.75
CA GLY A 98 3.93 20.86 -0.43
C GLY A 98 2.93 20.93 -1.58
N ARG A 99 2.94 19.91 -2.44
CA ARG A 99 2.01 19.74 -3.57
C ARG A 99 0.64 19.36 -3.02
N ARG A 100 -0.41 20.02 -3.49
CA ARG A 100 -1.79 19.62 -3.16
C ARG A 100 -2.25 18.52 -4.12
N PRO A 101 -3.16 17.65 -3.69
CA PRO A 101 -3.80 16.69 -4.58
C PRO A 101 -4.39 17.38 -5.82
N GLY A 102 -4.03 16.88 -7.00
CA GLY A 102 -4.46 17.44 -8.29
C GLY A 102 -3.62 18.61 -8.83
N ASP A 103 -2.69 19.16 -8.07
CA ASP A 103 -1.79 20.22 -8.56
C ASP A 103 -0.68 19.62 -9.42
N SER A 104 -0.56 20.09 -10.66
CA SER A 104 0.54 19.72 -11.57
C SER A 104 1.87 20.38 -11.20
N PHE A 105 1.86 21.46 -10.40
CA PHE A 105 3.05 22.23 -10.05
C PHE A 105 3.07 22.64 -8.59
N LEU A 106 4.29 22.73 -8.05
CA LEU A 106 4.55 23.26 -6.71
C LEU A 106 4.41 24.79 -6.69
N LYS A 107 3.94 25.36 -5.59
CA LYS A 107 3.96 26.81 -5.36
C LYS A 107 5.37 27.36 -5.22
N SER A 108 6.28 26.57 -4.67
CA SER A 108 7.67 26.95 -4.40
C SER A 108 8.64 25.87 -4.90
N PRO A 109 8.71 25.66 -6.25
CA PRO A 109 9.46 24.56 -6.84
C PRO A 109 10.97 24.63 -6.57
N GLU A 110 11.53 25.81 -6.33
CA GLU A 110 12.94 26.02 -6.02
C GLU A 110 13.42 25.32 -4.75
N TYR A 111 12.51 24.88 -3.91
CA TYR A 111 12.88 24.08 -2.74
C TYR A 111 13.06 22.61 -3.10
N LEU A 112 12.30 22.05 -4.04
CA LEU A 112 12.40 20.63 -4.38
C LEU A 112 13.63 20.32 -5.25
N TYR A 113 13.96 21.18 -6.21
CA TYR A 113 14.93 20.88 -7.27
C TYR A 113 16.37 21.27 -6.93
N LYS A 114 16.78 21.04 -5.68
CA LYS A 114 18.15 21.20 -5.18
C LYS A 114 18.45 20.19 -4.07
N PRO A 115 19.74 19.88 -3.81
CA PRO A 115 20.12 18.97 -2.75
C PRO A 115 20.07 19.67 -1.39
N TYR A 116 19.99 18.87 -0.34
CA TYR A 116 20.00 19.32 1.05
C TYR A 116 21.10 18.63 1.84
N LYS A 117 21.56 19.29 2.90
CA LYS A 117 22.45 18.72 3.90
C LYS A 117 21.74 18.60 5.23
N PHE A 118 21.91 17.46 5.86
CA PHE A 118 21.61 17.23 7.27
C PHE A 118 22.94 17.10 8.00
N GLU A 119 23.09 17.83 9.12
CA GLU A 119 24.31 17.86 9.91
C GLU A 119 24.01 17.44 11.35
N SER A 120 24.82 16.54 11.89
CA SER A 120 24.79 16.13 13.29
C SER A 120 26.18 15.65 13.73
N ASP A 121 26.59 16.02 14.93
CA ASP A 121 27.85 15.57 15.56
C ASP A 121 29.10 15.81 14.68
N GLY A 122 29.11 16.91 13.94
CA GLY A 122 30.21 17.30 13.05
C GLY A 122 30.34 16.45 11.78
N LYS A 123 29.36 15.61 11.47
CA LYS A 123 29.22 14.89 10.21
C LYS A 123 28.05 15.44 9.41
N GLU A 124 28.07 15.25 8.11
CA GLU A 124 26.97 15.63 7.22
C GLU A 124 26.60 14.49 6.27
N ILE A 125 25.32 14.47 5.84
CA ILE A 125 24.81 13.61 4.78
C ILE A 125 23.98 14.46 3.82
N ASN A 126 24.04 14.14 2.53
CA ASN A 126 23.22 14.78 1.54
C ASN A 126 21.86 14.08 1.43
N ILE A 127 20.80 14.85 1.27
CA ILE A 127 19.45 14.34 1.06
C ILE A 127 18.93 14.85 -0.27
N ILE A 128 18.46 13.97 -1.11
CA ILE A 128 17.80 14.25 -2.38
C ILE A 128 16.33 13.86 -2.25
N PHE A 129 15.47 14.74 -2.72
CA PHE A 129 14.03 14.50 -2.69
C PHE A 129 13.50 14.19 -4.08
N ARG A 130 12.68 13.15 -4.22
CA ARG A 130 12.08 12.80 -5.51
C ARG A 130 10.96 13.78 -5.85
N ASP A 131 10.76 14.05 -7.13
CA ASP A 131 9.50 14.61 -7.61
C ASP A 131 8.47 13.48 -7.64
N LYS A 132 7.55 13.53 -6.68
CA LYS A 132 6.50 12.53 -6.50
C LYS A 132 5.63 12.42 -7.75
N MET A 133 5.17 13.55 -8.29
CA MET A 133 4.30 13.56 -9.45
C MET A 133 4.95 12.93 -10.68
N LEU A 134 6.20 13.28 -11.00
CA LEU A 134 6.88 12.70 -12.16
C LEU A 134 7.16 11.20 -11.98
N SER A 135 7.53 10.80 -10.78
CA SER A 135 7.74 9.39 -10.45
C SER A 135 6.45 8.58 -10.56
N ASP A 136 5.36 9.10 -9.98
CA ASP A 136 4.05 8.45 -9.98
C ASP A 136 3.43 8.40 -11.41
N LEU A 137 3.67 9.40 -12.26
CA LEU A 137 3.27 9.36 -13.67
C LEU A 137 3.91 8.19 -14.41
N ILE A 138 5.18 7.93 -14.20
CA ILE A 138 5.86 6.80 -14.83
C ILE A 138 5.32 5.47 -14.26
N SER A 139 5.21 5.37 -12.94
CA SER A 139 4.78 4.13 -12.29
C SER A 139 3.32 3.74 -12.61
N PHE A 140 2.39 4.72 -12.71
CA PHE A 140 0.95 4.41 -12.70
C PHE A 140 0.16 4.93 -13.89
N HIS A 141 0.66 5.91 -14.64
CA HIS A 141 -0.12 6.55 -15.70
C HIS A 141 0.42 6.29 -17.11
N TYR A 142 1.73 6.37 -17.30
CA TYR A 142 2.33 6.28 -18.64
C TYR A 142 2.23 4.90 -19.26
N SER A 143 2.09 3.83 -18.48
CA SER A 143 1.83 2.48 -18.97
C SER A 143 0.57 2.36 -19.83
N ARG A 144 -0.38 3.31 -19.65
CA ARG A 144 -1.67 3.37 -20.39
C ARG A 144 -1.64 4.31 -21.58
N MET A 145 -0.55 5.02 -21.79
CA MET A 145 -0.38 5.97 -22.89
C MET A 145 0.41 5.33 -24.04
N HIS A 146 0.29 5.91 -25.23
CA HIS A 146 1.22 5.55 -26.28
C HIS A 146 2.65 5.93 -25.85
N PRO A 147 3.66 5.05 -25.95
CA PRO A 147 4.99 5.26 -25.38
C PRO A 147 5.67 6.58 -25.77
N LYS A 148 5.50 6.99 -27.04
CA LYS A 148 6.03 8.26 -27.53
C LYS A 148 5.37 9.47 -26.90
N ASP A 149 4.06 9.41 -26.65
CA ASP A 149 3.32 10.51 -26.05
C ASP A 149 3.65 10.64 -24.57
N ALA A 150 3.80 9.51 -23.87
CA ALA A 150 4.25 9.46 -22.50
C ALA A 150 5.67 10.06 -22.33
N ALA A 151 6.61 9.67 -23.17
CA ALA A 151 7.96 10.23 -23.16
C ALA A 151 7.96 11.75 -23.45
N ASN A 152 7.15 12.19 -24.41
CA ASN A 152 7.01 13.60 -24.74
C ASN A 152 6.38 14.40 -23.59
N ASP A 153 5.36 13.88 -22.92
CA ASP A 153 4.76 14.52 -21.73
C ASP A 153 5.80 14.68 -20.61
N LEU A 154 6.57 13.64 -20.31
CA LEU A 154 7.62 13.71 -19.28
C LEU A 154 8.66 14.79 -19.60
N ILE A 155 9.19 14.82 -20.82
CA ILE A 155 10.14 15.83 -21.26
C ILE A 155 9.56 17.24 -21.14
N ASN A 156 8.33 17.45 -21.59
CA ASN A 156 7.65 18.74 -21.51
C ASN A 156 7.48 19.21 -20.06
N ARG A 157 7.15 18.32 -19.13
CA ARG A 157 7.05 18.64 -17.70
C ARG A 157 8.41 19.05 -17.11
N ILE A 158 9.48 18.33 -17.45
CA ILE A 158 10.83 18.68 -17.02
C ILE A 158 11.22 20.06 -17.54
N LEU A 159 10.91 20.38 -18.80
CA LEU A 159 11.15 21.71 -19.38
C LEU A 159 10.33 22.82 -18.70
N GLN A 160 9.08 22.53 -18.35
CA GLN A 160 8.25 23.46 -17.59
C GLN A 160 8.82 23.72 -16.18
N ILE A 161 9.31 22.69 -15.50
CA ILE A 161 10.00 22.82 -14.21
C ILE A 161 11.22 23.71 -14.36
N ARG A 162 12.08 23.46 -15.37
CA ARG A 162 13.23 24.34 -15.69
C ARG A 162 12.81 25.78 -15.79
N ASP A 163 11.76 26.08 -16.57
CA ASP A 163 11.30 27.46 -16.80
C ASP A 163 10.75 28.12 -15.53
N GLN A 164 10.18 27.36 -14.60
CA GLN A 164 9.72 27.88 -13.31
C GLN A 164 10.88 28.25 -12.37
N VAL A 165 11.99 27.51 -12.42
CA VAL A 165 13.09 27.68 -11.46
C VAL A 165 14.34 28.35 -12.00
N LYS A 166 14.48 28.59 -13.32
CA LYS A 166 15.67 29.13 -13.98
C LYS A 166 16.19 30.45 -13.43
N ASN A 167 15.32 31.27 -12.83
CA ASN A 167 15.70 32.56 -12.22
C ASN A 167 16.05 32.41 -10.72
N LYS A 168 15.87 31.23 -10.14
CA LYS A 168 16.09 30.96 -8.72
C LYS A 168 17.17 29.92 -8.45
N LEU A 169 17.36 29.00 -9.37
CA LEU A 169 18.36 27.92 -9.30
C LEU A 169 19.22 27.97 -10.57
N ARG A 170 20.53 27.90 -10.40
CA ARG A 170 21.46 27.86 -11.52
C ARG A 170 21.54 26.50 -12.17
N THR A 171 21.55 25.45 -11.34
CA THR A 171 21.62 24.03 -11.74
C THR A 171 20.51 23.25 -11.06
N PRO A 172 19.24 23.41 -11.52
CA PRO A 172 18.15 22.64 -10.93
C PRO A 172 18.31 21.13 -11.22
N PHE A 173 17.96 20.32 -10.25
CA PHE A 173 18.04 18.86 -10.33
C PHE A 173 16.68 18.22 -10.12
N VAL A 174 16.17 17.55 -11.14
CA VAL A 174 14.92 16.78 -11.08
C VAL A 174 15.27 15.35 -10.75
N ASN A 175 14.85 14.87 -9.60
CA ASN A 175 15.04 13.50 -9.17
C ASN A 175 13.76 12.70 -9.36
N ILE A 176 13.84 11.65 -10.18
CA ILE A 176 12.80 10.66 -10.39
C ILE A 176 13.26 9.38 -9.70
N THR A 177 12.48 8.94 -8.72
CA THR A 177 12.75 7.72 -7.97
C THR A 177 11.48 6.91 -7.85
N MET A 178 11.55 5.63 -8.22
CA MET A 178 10.46 4.68 -8.21
C MET A 178 11.02 3.27 -7.98
N ASP A 179 10.14 2.31 -7.71
CA ASP A 179 10.51 0.91 -7.68
C ASP A 179 10.93 0.43 -9.08
N GLY A 180 12.07 -0.22 -9.15
CA GLY A 180 12.63 -0.68 -10.41
C GLY A 180 11.95 -1.92 -10.97
N GLU A 181 11.43 -2.77 -10.09
CA GLU A 181 10.74 -4.01 -10.42
C GLU A 181 9.27 -3.79 -10.79
N ASN A 182 8.56 -2.93 -10.07
CA ASN A 182 7.09 -2.81 -10.18
C ASN A 182 6.62 -1.99 -11.37
N ALA A 183 7.36 -0.96 -11.77
CA ALA A 183 6.91 0.00 -12.79
C ALA A 183 6.68 -0.66 -14.15
N TRP A 184 7.55 -1.58 -14.55
CA TRP A 184 7.65 -2.09 -15.91
C TRP A 184 6.71 -3.26 -16.21
N GLU A 185 6.26 -3.99 -15.21
CA GLU A 185 5.30 -5.09 -15.34
C GLU A 185 3.97 -4.66 -15.97
N ASN A 186 3.59 -3.39 -15.79
CA ASN A 186 2.37 -2.83 -16.36
C ASN A 186 2.54 -2.21 -17.75
N TYR A 187 3.77 -2.16 -18.27
CA TYR A 187 4.05 -1.60 -19.59
C TYR A 187 4.02 -2.69 -20.67
N VAL A 188 3.50 -2.34 -21.83
CA VAL A 188 3.66 -3.19 -23.03
C VAL A 188 5.16 -3.31 -23.35
N ASN A 189 5.64 -4.53 -23.59
CA ASN A 189 7.04 -4.81 -23.90
C ASN A 189 8.00 -4.30 -22.80
N ASP A 190 7.60 -4.46 -21.52
CA ASP A 190 8.40 -4.12 -20.34
C ASP A 190 8.96 -2.68 -20.36
N GLY A 191 8.24 -1.76 -20.97
CA GLY A 191 8.62 -0.34 -21.05
C GLY A 191 9.72 0.00 -22.05
N TRP A 192 10.23 -0.96 -22.84
CA TRP A 192 11.31 -0.73 -23.81
C TRP A 192 11.01 0.39 -24.80
N ASP A 193 9.78 0.46 -25.30
CA ASP A 193 9.40 1.50 -26.28
C ASP A 193 9.34 2.88 -25.62
N PHE A 194 8.89 2.96 -24.35
CA PHE A 194 8.90 4.21 -23.58
C PHE A 194 10.35 4.70 -23.37
N PHE A 195 11.25 3.84 -22.89
CA PHE A 195 12.66 4.19 -22.71
C PHE A 195 13.34 4.63 -24.01
N LYS A 196 13.09 3.91 -25.09
CA LYS A 196 13.64 4.27 -26.40
C LYS A 196 13.27 5.71 -26.79
N TYR A 197 11.97 6.05 -26.75
CA TYR A 197 11.54 7.41 -27.09
C TYR A 197 12.06 8.44 -26.09
N LEU A 198 12.08 8.10 -24.80
CA LEU A 198 12.58 9.00 -23.76
C LEU A 198 14.05 9.36 -24.00
N TYR A 199 14.92 8.35 -24.18
CA TYR A 199 16.35 8.60 -24.41
C TYR A 199 16.62 9.29 -25.74
N GLU A 200 15.90 8.95 -26.82
CA GLU A 200 16.00 9.66 -28.10
C GLU A 200 15.62 11.15 -27.98
N MET A 201 14.64 11.48 -27.15
CA MET A 201 14.23 12.87 -26.91
C MET A 201 15.23 13.61 -26.02
N MET A 202 15.72 12.95 -24.97
CA MET A 202 16.74 13.53 -24.08
C MET A 202 18.04 13.82 -24.83
N GLU A 203 18.47 12.95 -25.76
CA GLU A 203 19.66 13.17 -26.57
C GLU A 203 19.54 14.42 -27.49
N LYS A 204 18.32 14.73 -27.92
CA LYS A 204 18.03 15.88 -28.79
C LYS A 204 17.79 17.18 -28.04
N GLU A 205 17.48 17.11 -26.74
CA GLU A 205 17.14 18.26 -25.91
C GLU A 205 18.39 18.73 -25.13
N GLU A 206 19.11 19.68 -25.71
CA GLU A 206 20.37 20.19 -25.16
C GLU A 206 20.28 20.82 -23.76
N SER A 207 19.05 21.17 -23.31
CA SER A 207 18.82 21.77 -22.01
C SER A 207 18.58 20.76 -20.89
N ILE A 208 18.52 19.46 -21.22
CA ILE A 208 18.37 18.36 -20.25
C ILE A 208 19.63 17.50 -20.31
N ARG A 209 20.25 17.30 -19.14
CA ARG A 209 21.41 16.43 -18.99
C ARG A 209 21.13 15.33 -17.97
N PRO A 210 20.98 14.06 -18.38
CA PRO A 210 20.96 12.95 -17.44
C PRO A 210 22.27 12.88 -16.66
N ILE A 211 22.16 12.71 -15.34
CA ILE A 211 23.32 12.67 -14.43
C ILE A 211 23.01 11.78 -13.24
N THR A 212 24.00 11.10 -12.70
CA THR A 212 23.84 10.38 -11.43
C THR A 212 23.76 11.35 -10.25
N ILE A 213 23.11 10.94 -9.17
CA ILE A 213 23.05 11.76 -7.93
C ILE A 213 24.46 12.07 -7.44
N SER A 214 25.36 11.10 -7.41
CA SER A 214 26.73 11.28 -6.94
C SER A 214 27.52 12.30 -7.78
N ASP A 215 27.36 12.31 -9.09
CA ASP A 215 28.04 13.28 -9.95
C ASP A 215 27.41 14.67 -9.85
N TYR A 216 26.07 14.73 -9.75
CA TYR A 216 25.40 16.00 -9.51
C TYR A 216 25.85 16.66 -8.21
N LEU A 217 25.99 15.90 -7.11
CA LEU A 217 26.44 16.44 -5.83
C LEU A 217 27.86 17.05 -5.87
N LYS A 218 28.72 16.58 -6.78
CA LYS A 218 30.05 17.16 -7.01
C LYS A 218 30.00 18.51 -7.75
N GLU A 219 28.96 18.74 -8.56
CA GLU A 219 28.76 19.90 -9.39
C GLU A 219 27.78 20.92 -8.78
N ALA A 220 26.99 20.52 -7.78
CA ALA A 220 25.95 21.34 -7.19
C ALA A 220 26.52 22.62 -6.56
N ASP A 221 25.98 23.78 -6.97
CA ASP A 221 26.43 25.12 -6.54
C ASP A 221 25.67 25.63 -5.31
N SER A 222 24.56 25.01 -4.95
CA SER A 222 23.74 25.42 -3.80
C SER A 222 23.12 24.23 -3.10
N PHE A 223 23.14 24.26 -1.76
CA PHE A 223 22.54 23.26 -0.90
C PHE A 223 21.55 23.92 0.05
N GLY A 224 20.37 23.31 0.20
CA GLY A 224 19.50 23.60 1.33
C GLY A 224 20.02 22.97 2.62
N ARG A 225 19.40 23.28 3.75
CA ARG A 225 19.71 22.65 5.05
C ARG A 225 18.43 22.11 5.68
N ILE A 226 18.51 20.90 6.18
CA ILE A 226 17.51 20.27 7.02
C ILE A 226 18.10 20.14 8.41
N HIS A 227 17.54 20.86 9.39
CA HIS A 227 17.95 20.78 10.79
C HIS A 227 17.21 19.70 11.55
N ASN A 228 15.97 19.43 11.16
CA ASN A 228 15.12 18.40 11.71
C ASN A 228 14.36 17.72 10.57
N CYS A 229 14.75 16.48 10.25
CA CYS A 229 14.07 15.71 9.23
C CYS A 229 12.77 15.16 9.80
N PHE A 230 11.68 15.44 9.12
CA PHE A 230 10.37 14.88 9.49
C PHE A 230 10.42 13.35 9.36
N ALA A 231 9.99 12.65 10.42
CA ALA A 231 10.00 11.19 10.41
C ALA A 231 8.78 10.65 9.64
N GLY A 232 9.05 9.90 8.59
CA GLY A 232 8.02 9.33 7.73
C GLY A 232 8.62 8.59 6.55
N SER A 233 7.78 8.15 5.63
CA SER A 233 8.09 7.41 4.41
C SER A 233 7.51 8.11 3.17
N TRP A 234 7.70 7.56 1.98
CA TRP A 234 7.03 8.05 0.79
C TRP A 234 5.53 7.68 0.75
N ILE A 235 5.11 6.75 1.63
CA ILE A 235 3.73 6.33 1.79
C ILE A 235 3.02 7.27 2.77
N ASN A 236 2.15 8.13 2.28
CA ASN A 236 1.37 9.08 3.09
C ASN A 236 2.20 9.86 4.13
N HIS A 237 3.52 9.97 3.91
CA HIS A 237 4.50 10.60 4.80
C HIS A 237 4.39 10.19 6.27
N ASN A 238 4.00 8.92 6.53
CA ASN A 238 3.92 8.31 7.85
C ASN A 238 4.41 6.85 7.80
N PHE A 239 4.14 6.07 8.84
CA PHE A 239 4.50 4.66 8.95
C PHE A 239 3.30 3.74 9.16
N TYR A 240 2.07 4.25 8.98
CA TYR A 240 0.84 3.56 9.37
C TYR A 240 0.68 2.18 8.73
N ILE A 241 1.14 2.02 7.48
CA ILE A 241 1.07 0.76 6.76
C ILE A 241 1.95 -0.37 7.35
N TRP A 242 2.91 -0.03 8.22
CA TRP A 242 3.78 -1.00 8.87
C TRP A 242 3.58 -1.10 10.37
N ILE A 243 2.80 -0.19 10.97
CA ILE A 243 2.54 -0.17 12.41
C ILE A 243 1.29 0.66 12.71
N GLY A 244 0.40 0.14 13.56
CA GLY A 244 -0.81 0.87 13.95
C GLY A 244 -2.06 0.00 13.94
N HIS A 245 -2.21 -0.88 12.96
CA HIS A 245 -3.28 -1.87 12.96
C HIS A 245 -3.07 -2.90 14.06
N VAL A 246 -4.13 -3.60 14.43
CA VAL A 246 -4.07 -4.65 15.46
C VAL A 246 -3.12 -5.76 15.05
N GLU A 247 -3.14 -6.15 13.78
CA GLU A 247 -2.28 -7.20 13.22
C GLU A 247 -0.81 -6.76 13.23
N ASP A 248 -0.49 -5.55 12.74
CA ASP A 248 0.87 -5.01 12.80
C ASP A 248 1.40 -4.97 14.22
N ASN A 249 0.60 -4.42 15.15
CA ASN A 249 1.00 -4.30 16.54
C ASN A 249 1.19 -5.67 17.20
N THR A 250 0.46 -6.69 16.76
CA THR A 250 0.62 -8.08 17.18
C THR A 250 1.94 -8.64 16.64
N ALA A 251 2.23 -8.42 15.34
CA ALA A 251 3.48 -8.84 14.71
C ALA A 251 4.70 -8.19 15.39
N TRP A 252 4.68 -6.87 15.63
CA TRP A 252 5.73 -6.16 16.36
C TRP A 252 5.90 -6.67 17.80
N SER A 253 4.80 -7.06 18.46
CA SER A 253 4.87 -7.63 19.81
C SER A 253 5.55 -8.99 19.82
N LEU A 254 5.23 -9.87 18.86
CA LEU A 254 5.86 -11.17 18.68
C LEU A 254 7.36 -11.03 18.33
N LEU A 255 7.70 -10.10 17.46
CA LEU A 255 9.09 -9.77 17.10
C LEU A 255 9.86 -9.29 18.33
N THR A 256 9.28 -8.36 19.12
CA THR A 256 9.89 -7.83 20.34
C THR A 256 10.15 -8.95 21.35
N GLU A 257 9.17 -9.80 21.66
CA GLU A 257 9.31 -10.92 22.59
C GLU A 257 10.41 -11.89 22.15
N THR A 258 10.47 -12.18 20.84
CA THR A 258 11.47 -13.10 20.28
C THR A 258 12.87 -12.48 20.31
N ARG A 259 12.99 -11.20 19.96
CA ARG A 259 14.28 -10.49 19.99
C ARG A 259 14.85 -10.37 21.40
N GLU A 260 14.01 -10.09 22.40
CA GLU A 260 14.42 -10.09 23.80
C GLU A 260 14.87 -11.45 24.33
N MET A 261 14.23 -12.52 23.85
CA MET A 261 14.66 -13.88 24.19
C MET A 261 16.03 -14.17 23.60
N LEU A 262 16.30 -13.69 22.37
CA LEU A 262 17.60 -13.84 21.72
C LEU A 262 18.69 -13.03 22.43
N GLU A 263 18.41 -11.80 22.87
CA GLU A 263 19.34 -10.93 23.59
C GLU A 263 19.84 -11.54 24.92
N LYS A 264 19.00 -12.34 25.59
CA LYS A 264 19.36 -13.00 26.84
C LYS A 264 20.31 -14.21 26.68
N GLN A 265 20.69 -14.53 25.43
CA GLN A 265 21.65 -15.62 25.19
C GLN A 265 23.08 -15.15 25.48
N ASP A 266 23.89 -16.12 25.83
CA ASP A 266 25.33 -15.91 26.04
C ASP A 266 25.98 -15.42 24.72
N PRO A 267 26.61 -14.25 24.70
CA PRO A 267 27.25 -13.72 23.49
C PRO A 267 28.32 -14.67 22.90
N GLU A 268 28.96 -15.51 23.73
CA GLU A 268 29.95 -16.49 23.26
C GLU A 268 29.29 -17.67 22.51
N LYS A 269 27.98 -17.85 22.69
CA LYS A 269 27.18 -18.90 22.04
C LYS A 269 26.27 -18.35 20.94
N MET A 270 26.60 -17.20 20.37
CA MET A 270 25.78 -16.53 19.38
C MET A 270 25.49 -17.44 18.18
N ASN A 271 24.22 -17.79 17.99
CA ASN A 271 23.77 -18.61 16.88
C ASN A 271 23.46 -17.70 15.68
N LYS A 272 24.29 -17.75 14.64
CA LYS A 272 24.14 -16.93 13.43
C LYS A 272 22.80 -17.13 12.73
N ASN A 273 22.26 -18.36 12.72
CA ASN A 273 20.98 -18.63 12.07
C ASN A 273 19.80 -18.05 12.86
N ALA A 274 19.90 -17.99 14.20
CA ALA A 274 18.89 -17.33 15.01
C ALA A 274 18.86 -15.81 14.77
N TRP A 275 20.03 -15.17 14.67
CA TRP A 275 20.14 -13.77 14.29
C TRP A 275 19.65 -13.51 12.87
N GLU A 276 19.98 -14.40 11.93
CA GLU A 276 19.49 -14.32 10.55
C GLU A 276 17.95 -14.28 10.51
N SER A 277 17.31 -15.17 11.27
CA SER A 277 15.85 -15.26 11.33
C SER A 277 15.20 -14.00 11.93
N ILE A 278 15.83 -13.34 12.90
CA ILE A 278 15.36 -12.03 13.41
C ILE A 278 15.48 -10.96 12.32
N PHE A 279 16.63 -10.84 11.67
CA PHE A 279 16.84 -9.85 10.62
C PHE A 279 15.87 -10.02 9.44
N ILE A 280 15.54 -11.26 9.07
CA ILE A 280 14.50 -11.55 8.09
C ILE A 280 13.13 -11.06 8.58
N ALA A 281 12.79 -11.31 9.85
CA ALA A 281 11.51 -10.93 10.43
C ALA A 281 11.36 -9.40 10.65
N GLU A 282 12.44 -8.63 10.63
CA GLU A 282 12.43 -7.17 10.66
C GLU A 282 12.10 -6.53 9.30
N GLY A 283 12.12 -7.31 8.22
CA GLY A 283 11.79 -6.84 6.87
C GLY A 283 10.40 -6.21 6.81
N SER A 284 10.23 -5.20 5.96
CA SER A 284 8.97 -4.45 5.84
C SER A 284 7.86 -5.21 5.15
N ASP A 285 8.19 -6.23 4.35
CA ASP A 285 7.23 -6.97 3.53
C ASP A 285 6.14 -7.67 4.35
N TRP A 286 6.47 -8.13 5.57
CA TRP A 286 5.51 -8.80 6.43
C TRP A 286 4.36 -7.88 6.84
N ASN A 287 4.68 -6.70 7.39
CA ASN A 287 3.69 -5.73 7.84
C ASN A 287 2.95 -5.05 6.69
N TRP A 288 3.48 -5.08 5.48
CA TRP A 288 2.78 -4.61 4.28
C TRP A 288 1.45 -5.34 4.05
N TRP A 289 1.37 -6.60 4.42
CA TRP A 289 0.19 -7.46 4.22
C TRP A 289 -0.69 -7.59 5.46
N TYR A 290 -0.27 -7.03 6.60
CA TYR A 290 -1.11 -6.91 7.78
C TYR A 290 -1.98 -5.64 7.71
N GLY A 291 -3.02 -5.58 8.54
CA GLY A 291 -3.91 -4.43 8.56
C GLY A 291 -4.97 -4.43 7.44
N ASP A 292 -5.54 -3.27 7.16
CA ASP A 292 -6.66 -3.10 6.23
C ASP A 292 -6.23 -2.49 4.88
N ASP A 293 -4.96 -2.07 4.75
CA ASP A 293 -4.48 -1.30 3.62
C ASP A 293 -4.31 -2.16 2.36
N HIS A 294 -3.83 -3.39 2.49
CA HIS A 294 -3.60 -4.32 1.39
C HIS A 294 -4.19 -5.70 1.67
N ALA A 295 -4.52 -6.42 0.61
CA ALA A 295 -4.92 -7.81 0.68
C ALA A 295 -4.42 -8.57 -0.55
N SER A 296 -3.96 -9.79 -0.33
CA SER A 296 -3.48 -10.69 -1.38
C SER A 296 -3.97 -12.11 -1.13
N GLU A 297 -3.96 -12.95 -2.15
CA GLU A 297 -4.24 -14.38 -2.01
C GLU A 297 -3.16 -15.11 -1.19
N ASN A 298 -2.02 -14.46 -0.95
CA ASN A 298 -0.86 -15.01 -0.27
C ASN A 298 -0.72 -14.51 1.19
N ASP A 299 -1.67 -13.74 1.70
CA ASP A 299 -1.58 -13.16 3.05
C ASP A 299 -1.33 -14.22 4.14
N GLU A 300 -2.03 -15.37 4.07
CA GLU A 300 -1.84 -16.49 5.00
C GLU A 300 -0.42 -17.08 4.91
N ILE A 301 0.16 -17.13 3.71
CA ILE A 301 1.52 -17.64 3.50
C ILE A 301 2.53 -16.64 4.05
N PHE A 302 2.33 -15.33 3.86
CA PHE A 302 3.19 -14.31 4.44
C PHE A 302 3.14 -14.36 5.98
N ASP A 303 1.96 -14.45 6.57
CA ASP A 303 1.80 -14.61 8.02
C ASP A 303 2.51 -15.88 8.54
N LEU A 304 2.31 -17.01 7.87
CA LEU A 304 2.98 -18.26 8.23
C LEU A 304 4.51 -18.12 8.18
N LEU A 305 5.05 -17.55 7.11
CA LEU A 305 6.50 -17.37 6.94
C LEU A 305 7.09 -16.42 7.99
N PHE A 306 6.40 -15.32 8.30
CA PHE A 306 6.79 -14.42 9.38
C PHE A 306 6.92 -15.17 10.72
N ARG A 307 5.86 -15.90 11.13
CA ARG A 307 5.83 -16.66 12.38
C ARG A 307 6.83 -17.82 12.37
N GLU A 308 7.09 -18.45 11.23
CA GLU A 308 8.12 -19.49 11.08
C GLU A 308 9.54 -18.91 11.28
N ASN A 309 9.84 -17.70 10.76
CA ASN A 309 11.13 -17.06 11.03
C ASN A 309 11.30 -16.79 12.52
N LEU A 310 10.28 -16.30 13.21
CA LEU A 310 10.34 -16.13 14.66
C LEU A 310 10.47 -17.48 15.41
N SER A 311 9.74 -18.51 14.96
CA SER A 311 9.83 -19.87 15.53
C SER A 311 11.23 -20.47 15.34
N ASN A 312 11.87 -20.21 14.21
CA ASN A 312 13.23 -20.69 13.91
C ASN A 312 14.27 -20.11 14.86
N VAL A 313 14.09 -18.89 15.37
CA VAL A 313 14.95 -18.33 16.42
C VAL A 313 14.96 -19.26 17.63
N TYR A 314 13.80 -19.70 18.11
CA TYR A 314 13.69 -20.63 19.23
C TYR A 314 14.35 -21.98 18.92
N ARG A 315 14.04 -22.56 17.76
CA ARG A 315 14.59 -23.87 17.33
C ARG A 315 16.11 -23.86 17.25
N PHE A 316 16.69 -22.83 16.65
CA PHE A 316 18.15 -22.68 16.56
C PHE A 316 18.83 -22.52 17.91
N LEU A 317 18.11 -22.09 18.93
CA LEU A 317 18.57 -22.01 20.30
C LEU A 317 18.24 -23.27 21.12
N GLY A 318 17.72 -24.32 20.50
CA GLY A 318 17.32 -25.57 21.17
C GLY A 318 16.12 -25.38 22.12
N LYS A 319 15.25 -24.42 21.86
CA LYS A 319 14.04 -24.10 22.63
C LYS A 319 12.79 -24.41 21.85
N GLU A 320 11.71 -24.72 22.54
CA GLU A 320 10.38 -24.80 21.91
C GLU A 320 9.83 -23.40 21.63
N PRO A 321 9.27 -23.14 20.43
CA PRO A 321 8.57 -21.90 20.13
C PRO A 321 7.41 -21.66 21.10
N THR A 322 7.13 -20.42 21.41
CA THR A 322 5.97 -20.07 22.26
C THR A 322 4.65 -20.42 21.54
N ALA A 323 3.63 -20.81 22.28
CA ALA A 323 2.31 -21.11 21.73
C ALA A 323 1.69 -19.94 20.95
N LYS A 324 2.07 -18.69 21.25
CA LYS A 324 1.63 -17.50 20.52
C LYS A 324 2.01 -17.56 19.03
N LEU A 325 3.17 -18.12 18.69
CA LEU A 325 3.65 -18.23 17.31
C LEU A 325 2.88 -19.28 16.48
N SER A 326 2.08 -20.15 17.11
CA SER A 326 1.18 -21.06 16.39
C SER A 326 -0.17 -20.44 16.01
N ILE A 327 -0.46 -19.25 16.56
CA ILE A 327 -1.71 -18.52 16.30
C ILE A 327 -1.45 -17.55 15.15
N PRO A 328 -2.27 -17.57 14.06
CA PRO A 328 -2.17 -16.57 13.00
C PRO A 328 -2.29 -15.14 13.53
N VAL A 329 -1.49 -14.23 12.98
CA VAL A 329 -1.57 -12.79 13.26
C VAL A 329 -2.75 -12.19 12.49
N ILE A 330 -2.98 -12.69 11.29
CA ILE A 330 -4.10 -12.29 10.44
C ILE A 330 -5.43 -12.61 11.13
N ILE A 331 -6.32 -11.64 11.16
CA ILE A 331 -7.67 -11.78 11.67
C ILE A 331 -8.57 -12.15 10.50
N GLU A 332 -8.85 -13.45 10.35
CA GLU A 332 -9.65 -13.99 9.24
C GLU A 332 -11.10 -13.48 9.24
N GLU A 333 -11.69 -13.28 10.41
CA GLU A 333 -13.06 -12.84 10.57
C GLU A 333 -13.15 -11.37 11.00
N ARG A 334 -13.17 -10.46 10.02
CA ARG A 334 -13.48 -9.05 10.25
C ARG A 334 -14.90 -8.74 9.82
N GLU A 335 -15.69 -8.33 10.79
CA GLU A 335 -17.01 -7.74 10.54
C GLU A 335 -16.83 -6.30 10.05
N VAL A 336 -17.09 -6.06 8.76
CA VAL A 336 -17.13 -4.72 8.18
C VAL A 336 -18.54 -4.17 8.33
N LYS A 337 -18.65 -2.98 8.91
CA LYS A 337 -19.93 -2.26 9.02
C LYS A 337 -20.16 -1.44 7.77
N PRO A 338 -21.40 -1.33 7.29
CA PRO A 338 -21.73 -0.47 6.17
C PRO A 338 -21.49 1.00 6.55
N GLN A 339 -21.13 1.81 5.55
CA GLN A 339 -21.01 3.27 5.70
C GLN A 339 -22.38 3.92 5.74
N ILE A 340 -23.34 3.33 5.04
CA ILE A 340 -24.74 3.74 5.03
C ILE A 340 -25.59 2.50 5.30
N GLU A 341 -26.39 2.55 6.35
CA GLU A 341 -27.40 1.51 6.64
C GLU A 341 -28.64 1.73 5.76
N PRO A 342 -29.36 0.67 5.38
CA PRO A 342 -30.64 0.82 4.68
C PRO A 342 -31.65 1.55 5.55
N VAL A 343 -32.42 2.44 4.93
CA VAL A 343 -33.45 3.23 5.65
C VAL A 343 -34.88 2.92 5.22
N ASN A 344 -35.07 2.28 4.07
CA ASN A 344 -36.38 1.82 3.60
C ASN A 344 -36.27 0.49 2.85
N PHE A 345 -37.42 -0.16 2.61
CA PHE A 345 -37.51 -1.20 1.61
C PHE A 345 -37.26 -0.65 0.20
N ILE A 346 -36.65 -1.47 -0.64
CA ILE A 346 -36.39 -1.13 -2.05
C ILE A 346 -36.96 -2.20 -2.97
N HIS A 347 -37.31 -1.83 -4.20
CA HIS A 347 -37.86 -2.73 -5.20
C HIS A 347 -37.16 -2.53 -6.56
N PRO A 348 -35.86 -2.81 -6.67
CA PRO A 348 -35.14 -2.60 -7.91
C PRO A 348 -35.53 -3.62 -8.98
N THR A 349 -35.43 -3.22 -10.24
CA THR A 349 -35.56 -4.12 -11.38
C THR A 349 -34.18 -4.69 -11.69
N ILE A 350 -34.01 -6.00 -11.65
CA ILE A 350 -32.72 -6.67 -11.87
C ILE A 350 -32.47 -6.79 -13.38
N ASP A 351 -31.98 -5.72 -14.00
CA ASP A 351 -31.69 -5.65 -15.43
C ASP A 351 -30.21 -5.39 -15.77
N GLY A 352 -29.37 -5.16 -14.74
CA GLY A 352 -27.94 -4.91 -14.85
C GLY A 352 -27.60 -3.48 -15.30
N LYS A 353 -28.55 -2.54 -15.22
CA LYS A 353 -28.41 -1.15 -15.70
C LYS A 353 -28.80 -0.13 -14.64
N ARG A 354 -28.30 1.08 -14.77
CA ARG A 354 -28.77 2.23 -14.00
C ARG A 354 -30.01 2.82 -14.67
N THR A 355 -31.16 2.14 -14.52
CA THR A 355 -32.39 2.49 -15.24
C THR A 355 -33.10 3.68 -14.60
N ASN A 356 -33.13 3.78 -13.27
CA ASN A 356 -33.78 4.86 -12.53
C ASN A 356 -32.92 5.28 -11.33
N TYR A 357 -32.79 6.59 -11.11
CA TYR A 357 -32.04 7.14 -9.97
C TYR A 357 -32.61 6.71 -8.61
N PHE A 358 -33.93 6.55 -8.52
CA PHE A 358 -34.62 6.25 -7.26
C PHE A 358 -34.65 4.75 -6.91
N GLU A 359 -34.24 3.89 -7.81
CA GLU A 359 -34.38 2.44 -7.70
C GLU A 359 -33.60 1.86 -6.49
N TRP A 360 -32.44 2.42 -6.20
CA TRP A 360 -31.60 2.05 -5.07
C TRP A 360 -31.56 3.09 -3.95
N MET A 361 -32.49 4.05 -3.99
CA MET A 361 -32.57 5.07 -2.94
C MET A 361 -33.07 4.45 -1.65
N GLY A 362 -32.31 4.66 -0.56
CA GLY A 362 -32.59 4.06 0.76
C GLY A 362 -31.88 2.74 1.01
N SER A 363 -31.08 2.25 0.07
CA SER A 363 -30.22 1.07 0.27
C SER A 363 -29.03 1.36 1.17
N GLY A 364 -28.50 0.33 1.79
CA GLY A 364 -27.20 0.34 2.44
C GLY A 364 -26.08 0.40 1.43
N TYR A 365 -24.90 0.89 1.86
CA TYR A 365 -23.74 1.09 0.99
C TYR A 365 -22.42 0.88 1.73
N ILE A 366 -21.48 0.23 1.06
CA ILE A 366 -20.05 0.27 1.39
C ILE A 366 -19.26 0.68 0.15
N GLU A 367 -18.30 1.57 0.35
CA GLU A 367 -17.32 1.94 -0.65
C GLU A 367 -16.12 0.98 -0.57
N ASN A 368 -15.68 0.48 -1.70
CA ASN A 368 -14.39 -0.19 -1.77
C ASN A 368 -13.32 0.89 -1.79
N LYS A 369 -12.85 1.29 -0.62
CA LYS A 369 -11.75 2.23 -0.54
C LYS A 369 -10.51 1.52 -1.07
N SER A 370 -10.04 1.93 -2.26
CA SER A 370 -8.62 1.80 -2.51
C SER A 370 -7.95 2.69 -1.46
N HIS A 371 -7.34 2.11 -0.49
CA HIS A 371 -6.37 2.83 0.30
C HIS A 371 -5.18 3.03 -0.63
N GLY A 372 -5.30 4.09 -1.47
CA GLY A 372 -4.32 4.45 -2.47
C GLY A 372 -3.03 4.81 -1.79
N VAL A 373 -2.17 3.83 -1.68
CA VAL A 373 -0.77 4.02 -1.39
C VAL A 373 -0.06 4.09 -2.73
N ALA A 374 0.80 5.07 -2.88
CA ALA A 374 1.44 5.50 -4.11
C ALA A 374 2.23 4.42 -4.89
N ILE A 375 2.29 3.18 -4.43
CA ILE A 375 3.07 2.10 -5.04
C ILE A 375 2.20 1.03 -5.68
N HIS A 376 1.03 0.75 -5.13
CA HIS A 376 0.01 -0.08 -5.74
C HIS A 376 -1.33 0.67 -5.63
N GLU A 377 -1.66 1.48 -6.66
CA GLU A 377 -3.06 1.57 -7.00
C GLU A 377 -3.45 0.14 -7.44
N SER A 378 -3.79 -0.71 -6.48
CA SER A 378 -4.65 -1.83 -6.78
C SER A 378 -5.87 -1.18 -7.42
N VAL A 379 -6.01 -1.38 -8.73
CA VAL A 379 -7.12 -0.79 -9.48
C VAL A 379 -8.37 -1.34 -8.84
N THR A 380 -9.03 -0.53 -8.01
CA THR A 380 -10.30 -0.91 -7.38
C THR A 380 -11.32 -0.98 -8.50
N LEU A 381 -11.56 -2.19 -8.98
CA LEU A 381 -12.51 -2.45 -10.06
C LEU A 381 -13.94 -2.39 -9.56
N ILE A 382 -14.19 -2.81 -8.31
CA ILE A 382 -15.48 -2.70 -7.64
C ILE A 382 -15.47 -1.41 -6.82
N LYS A 383 -16.14 -0.36 -7.30
CA LYS A 383 -16.18 0.95 -6.61
C LYS A 383 -16.98 0.93 -5.33
N GLY A 384 -18.06 0.15 -5.30
CA GLY A 384 -18.92 0.06 -4.12
C GLY A 384 -19.96 -1.04 -4.25
N LEU A 385 -20.44 -1.45 -3.11
CA LEU A 385 -21.50 -2.46 -2.96
C LEU A 385 -22.69 -1.81 -2.27
N TYR A 386 -23.87 -1.93 -2.91
CA TYR A 386 -25.15 -1.55 -2.37
C TYR A 386 -25.90 -2.81 -1.96
N TYR A 387 -26.67 -2.72 -0.90
CA TYR A 387 -27.58 -3.80 -0.48
C TYR A 387 -28.86 -3.23 0.07
N GLY A 388 -29.91 -3.99 -0.06
CA GLY A 388 -31.22 -3.60 0.48
C GLY A 388 -32.19 -4.76 0.48
N PHE A 389 -33.37 -4.52 1.00
CA PHE A 389 -34.37 -5.52 1.21
C PHE A 389 -35.74 -5.05 0.73
N ASP A 390 -36.61 -6.02 0.42
CA ASP A 390 -38.04 -5.90 0.60
C ASP A 390 -38.53 -6.98 1.59
N GLU A 391 -39.84 -7.22 1.68
CA GLU A 391 -40.37 -8.22 2.60
C GLU A 391 -39.94 -9.68 2.29
N ARG A 392 -39.41 -9.93 1.08
CA ARG A 392 -39.13 -11.28 0.56
C ARG A 392 -37.71 -11.46 0.05
N TYR A 393 -37.08 -10.40 -0.46
CA TYR A 393 -35.81 -10.47 -1.16
C TYR A 393 -34.72 -9.64 -0.52
N LEU A 394 -33.52 -10.17 -0.56
CA LEU A 394 -32.26 -9.42 -0.44
C LEU A 394 -31.83 -9.01 -1.84
N TYR A 395 -31.51 -7.73 -2.01
CA TYR A 395 -30.99 -7.13 -3.24
C TYR A 395 -29.53 -6.73 -3.04
N ILE A 396 -28.70 -6.99 -4.05
CA ILE A 396 -27.28 -6.68 -4.07
C ILE A 396 -26.97 -5.98 -5.39
N ARG A 397 -26.18 -4.89 -5.34
CA ARG A 397 -25.66 -4.21 -6.52
C ARG A 397 -24.19 -3.89 -6.31
N ALA A 398 -23.37 -4.13 -7.34
CA ALA A 398 -21.99 -3.68 -7.36
C ALA A 398 -21.74 -2.75 -8.55
N ASP A 399 -21.16 -1.58 -8.25
CA ASP A 399 -20.73 -0.60 -9.23
C ASP A 399 -19.27 -0.85 -9.60
N LEU A 400 -18.96 -0.94 -10.89
CA LEU A 400 -17.64 -1.27 -11.40
C LEU A 400 -16.98 -0.09 -12.13
N ASP A 401 -15.65 -0.06 -12.14
CA ASP A 401 -14.88 0.87 -12.98
C ASP A 401 -14.71 0.31 -14.38
N LYS A 402 -15.52 0.83 -15.33
CA LYS A 402 -15.51 0.38 -16.72
C LYS A 402 -14.25 0.75 -17.49
N ASN A 403 -13.48 1.73 -17.02
CA ASN A 403 -12.27 2.15 -17.72
C ASN A 403 -11.19 1.06 -17.73
N TYR A 404 -11.27 0.13 -16.80
CA TYR A 404 -10.31 -0.96 -16.61
C TYR A 404 -10.84 -2.32 -17.06
N LEU A 405 -12.14 -2.45 -17.24
CA LEU A 405 -12.76 -3.68 -17.73
C LEU A 405 -12.78 -3.65 -19.27
N ASN A 406 -11.72 -4.20 -19.88
CA ASN A 406 -11.72 -4.39 -21.32
C ASN A 406 -12.88 -5.31 -21.75
N SER A 407 -13.57 -4.96 -22.81
CA SER A 407 -14.78 -5.62 -23.34
C SER A 407 -14.62 -7.09 -23.75
N GLU A 408 -13.41 -7.66 -23.65
CA GLU A 408 -13.05 -9.02 -24.11
C GLU A 408 -12.71 -9.99 -22.96
N GLY A 409 -12.80 -9.59 -21.69
CA GLY A 409 -12.46 -10.46 -20.55
C GLY A 409 -13.61 -11.39 -20.15
N ASP A 410 -13.32 -12.66 -19.85
CA ASP A 410 -14.25 -13.56 -19.18
C ASP A 410 -14.40 -13.10 -17.72
N ILE A 411 -15.47 -12.32 -17.45
CA ILE A 411 -15.76 -11.75 -16.13
C ILE A 411 -16.65 -12.72 -15.38
N THR A 412 -16.25 -13.08 -14.16
CA THR A 412 -17.02 -13.89 -13.22
C THR A 412 -17.18 -13.16 -11.89
N PHE A 413 -18.39 -13.17 -11.34
CA PHE A 413 -18.71 -12.64 -10.03
C PHE A 413 -19.02 -13.79 -9.08
N ASP A 414 -18.29 -13.89 -7.99
CA ASP A 414 -18.55 -14.85 -6.92
C ASP A 414 -19.11 -14.11 -5.71
N ILE A 415 -20.39 -14.34 -5.40
CA ILE A 415 -21.06 -13.81 -4.21
C ILE A 415 -21.09 -14.90 -3.16
N GLN A 416 -20.55 -14.61 -2.00
CA GLN A 416 -20.59 -15.51 -0.84
C GLN A 416 -21.50 -14.93 0.23
N ILE A 417 -22.40 -15.76 0.72
CA ILE A 417 -23.36 -15.39 1.76
C ILE A 417 -23.29 -16.45 2.85
N THR A 418 -22.85 -16.04 4.03
CA THR A 418 -22.84 -16.89 5.22
C THR A 418 -23.96 -16.47 6.15
N THR A 419 -24.69 -17.43 6.65
CA THR A 419 -25.77 -17.26 7.63
C THR A 419 -25.50 -18.17 8.84
N SER A 420 -26.35 -18.10 9.84
CA SER A 420 -26.34 -19.07 10.97
C SER A 420 -26.57 -20.52 10.56
N VAL A 421 -27.08 -20.77 9.35
CA VAL A 421 -27.40 -22.08 8.83
C VAL A 421 -26.24 -22.70 8.04
N LYS A 422 -25.77 -22.02 7.02
CA LYS A 422 -24.64 -22.42 6.16
C LYS A 422 -24.12 -21.27 5.31
N THR A 423 -23.03 -21.55 4.59
CA THR A 423 -22.51 -20.66 3.54
C THR A 423 -23.08 -21.05 2.19
N PHE A 424 -23.53 -20.05 1.44
CA PHE A 424 -24.04 -20.15 0.08
C PHE A 424 -23.04 -19.49 -0.87
N SER A 425 -22.77 -20.17 -1.99
CA SER A 425 -21.90 -19.65 -3.06
C SER A 425 -22.72 -19.45 -4.33
N ILE A 426 -22.58 -18.29 -4.94
CA ILE A 426 -23.22 -17.93 -6.20
C ILE A 426 -22.11 -17.48 -7.14
N SER A 427 -21.88 -18.21 -8.22
CA SER A 427 -20.93 -17.85 -9.27
C SER A 427 -21.67 -17.49 -10.54
N TYR A 428 -21.41 -16.29 -11.07
CA TYR A 428 -22.07 -15.77 -12.26
C TYR A 428 -21.05 -15.40 -13.34
N SER A 429 -21.07 -16.12 -14.46
CA SER A 429 -20.31 -15.79 -15.66
C SER A 429 -21.07 -14.74 -16.48
N ALA A 430 -20.54 -13.55 -16.56
CA ALA A 430 -21.18 -12.44 -17.29
C ALA A 430 -21.22 -12.68 -18.80
N LYS A 431 -20.18 -13.32 -19.36
CA LYS A 431 -20.11 -13.65 -20.80
C LYS A 431 -21.16 -14.64 -21.25
N ASP A 432 -21.32 -15.71 -20.49
CA ASP A 432 -22.20 -16.81 -20.86
C ASP A 432 -23.62 -16.62 -20.29
N ASN A 433 -23.78 -15.64 -19.39
CA ASN A 433 -25.00 -15.43 -18.58
C ASN A 433 -25.42 -16.69 -17.82
N ILE A 434 -24.43 -17.43 -17.29
CA ILE A 434 -24.62 -18.68 -16.56
C ILE A 434 -24.44 -18.40 -15.06
N VAL A 435 -25.39 -18.93 -14.29
CA VAL A 435 -25.38 -18.90 -12.83
C VAL A 435 -25.14 -20.31 -12.31
N ASN A 436 -24.18 -20.47 -11.41
CA ASN A 436 -23.92 -21.71 -10.69
C ASN A 436 -24.18 -21.47 -9.20
N THR A 437 -25.22 -22.09 -8.65
CA THR A 437 -25.64 -21.92 -7.25
C THR A 437 -26.67 -22.97 -6.84
N ASP A 438 -26.77 -23.22 -5.52
CA ASP A 438 -27.78 -24.13 -4.92
C ASP A 438 -29.11 -23.43 -4.56
N ILE A 439 -29.19 -22.10 -4.71
CA ILE A 439 -30.39 -21.34 -4.31
C ILE A 439 -30.96 -20.52 -5.48
N PRO A 440 -32.26 -20.23 -5.47
CA PRO A 440 -32.87 -19.38 -6.47
C PRO A 440 -32.28 -17.96 -6.40
N VAL A 441 -31.71 -17.48 -7.53
CA VAL A 441 -31.18 -16.12 -7.68
C VAL A 441 -31.52 -15.58 -9.05
N THR A 442 -31.89 -14.31 -9.11
CA THR A 442 -31.90 -13.53 -10.34
C THR A 442 -30.70 -12.62 -10.34
N ILE A 443 -29.84 -12.70 -11.35
CA ILE A 443 -28.61 -11.91 -11.44
C ILE A 443 -28.39 -11.43 -12.87
N LYS A 444 -27.95 -10.20 -13.02
CA LYS A 444 -27.64 -9.54 -14.31
C LYS A 444 -26.46 -8.61 -14.19
N TYR A 445 -25.67 -8.58 -15.25
CA TYR A 445 -24.61 -7.62 -15.45
C TYR A 445 -24.63 -7.05 -16.86
N VAL A 446 -24.71 -5.74 -16.98
CA VAL A 446 -24.57 -4.95 -18.23
C VAL A 446 -23.69 -3.74 -17.97
N ASP A 447 -24.18 -2.84 -17.12
CA ASP A 447 -23.47 -1.63 -16.66
C ASP A 447 -23.04 -1.75 -15.21
N ILE A 448 -23.85 -2.42 -14.42
CA ILE A 448 -23.64 -2.74 -13.01
C ILE A 448 -23.99 -4.19 -12.80
N LEU A 449 -23.46 -4.81 -11.75
CA LEU A 449 -23.98 -6.10 -11.30
C LEU A 449 -25.19 -5.87 -10.42
N GLU A 450 -26.28 -6.59 -10.68
CA GLU A 450 -27.46 -6.63 -9.82
C GLU A 450 -27.88 -8.06 -9.56
N ALA A 451 -28.29 -8.33 -8.31
CA ALA A 451 -28.80 -9.64 -7.90
C ALA A 451 -29.98 -9.51 -6.93
N SER A 452 -30.89 -10.45 -6.99
CA SER A 452 -31.95 -10.64 -5.99
C SER A 452 -32.03 -12.09 -5.53
N LEU A 453 -32.17 -12.29 -4.24
CA LEU A 453 -32.21 -13.60 -3.57
C LEU A 453 -33.40 -13.64 -2.62
N GLU A 454 -34.17 -14.73 -2.65
CA GLU A 454 -35.27 -14.90 -1.72
C GLU A 454 -34.75 -15.25 -0.31
N ILE A 455 -35.08 -14.43 0.70
CA ILE A 455 -34.58 -14.55 2.08
C ILE A 455 -34.92 -15.94 2.65
N SER A 456 -36.11 -16.46 2.34
CA SER A 456 -36.56 -17.79 2.76
C SER A 456 -35.62 -18.90 2.26
N SER A 457 -34.99 -18.75 1.11
CA SER A 457 -34.04 -19.72 0.54
C SER A 457 -32.74 -19.81 1.31
N LEU A 458 -32.39 -18.75 2.07
CA LEU A 458 -31.22 -18.69 2.95
C LEU A 458 -31.45 -19.36 4.32
N GLY A 459 -32.69 -19.80 4.60
CA GLY A 459 -33.07 -20.46 5.86
C GLY A 459 -33.07 -19.52 7.08
N ILE A 460 -33.23 -18.23 6.87
CA ILE A 460 -33.19 -17.17 7.88
C ILE A 460 -34.41 -16.29 7.83
N GLY A 461 -34.64 -15.50 8.87
CA GLY A 461 -35.77 -14.60 9.01
C GLY A 461 -35.36 -13.20 9.54
N ALA A 462 -36.36 -12.40 9.90
CA ALA A 462 -36.14 -11.07 10.46
C ALA A 462 -35.22 -11.08 11.67
N LYS A 463 -34.30 -10.10 11.71
CA LYS A 463 -33.27 -9.90 12.76
C LYS A 463 -32.12 -10.91 12.72
N ASP A 464 -32.10 -11.86 11.80
CA ASP A 464 -30.94 -12.72 11.58
C ASP A 464 -29.83 -11.94 10.85
N LYS A 465 -28.57 -12.33 11.10
CA LYS A 465 -27.40 -11.75 10.45
C LYS A 465 -27.03 -12.51 9.18
N ILE A 466 -26.62 -11.76 8.20
CA ILE A 466 -26.02 -12.22 6.95
C ILE A 466 -24.61 -11.65 6.88
N PHE A 467 -23.65 -12.49 6.51
CA PHE A 467 -22.27 -12.09 6.23
C PHE A 467 -22.02 -12.25 4.74
N LEU A 468 -21.70 -11.14 4.09
CA LEU A 468 -21.65 -11.01 2.62
C LEU A 468 -20.30 -10.52 2.16
N TRP A 469 -19.77 -11.11 1.09
CA TRP A 469 -18.71 -10.53 0.26
C TRP A 469 -18.87 -10.91 -1.20
N LEU A 470 -18.30 -10.08 -2.06
CA LEU A 470 -18.32 -10.26 -3.50
C LEU A 470 -16.88 -10.26 -4.03
N THR A 471 -16.53 -11.25 -4.83
CA THR A 471 -15.24 -11.35 -5.51
C THR A 471 -15.44 -11.19 -7.01
N LEU A 472 -14.60 -10.39 -7.65
CA LEU A 472 -14.52 -10.22 -9.11
C LEU A 472 -13.34 -11.02 -9.64
N LYS A 473 -13.59 -11.85 -10.65
CA LYS A 473 -12.57 -12.62 -11.37
C LYS A 473 -12.54 -12.25 -12.84
N ILE A 474 -11.35 -12.24 -13.42
CA ILE A 474 -11.14 -12.15 -14.88
C ILE A 474 -10.29 -13.36 -15.29
N LYS A 475 -10.80 -14.18 -16.21
CA LYS A 475 -10.15 -15.44 -16.63
C LYS A 475 -9.75 -16.33 -15.45
N GLU A 476 -10.68 -16.55 -14.51
CA GLU A 476 -10.52 -17.35 -13.30
C GLU A 476 -9.53 -16.76 -12.25
N MET A 477 -8.82 -15.68 -12.53
CA MET A 477 -7.99 -15.00 -11.55
C MET A 477 -8.80 -13.96 -10.78
N ARG A 478 -8.70 -13.99 -9.46
CA ARG A 478 -9.27 -12.93 -8.61
C ARG A 478 -8.55 -11.60 -8.91
N VAL A 479 -9.33 -10.58 -9.22
CA VAL A 479 -8.79 -9.24 -9.52
C VAL A 479 -9.26 -8.18 -8.53
N ASP A 480 -10.39 -8.42 -7.82
CA ASP A 480 -10.89 -7.51 -6.79
C ASP A 480 -11.89 -8.21 -5.86
N ARG A 481 -12.13 -7.64 -4.67
CA ARG A 481 -13.08 -8.13 -3.68
C ARG A 481 -13.63 -6.99 -2.84
N ILE A 482 -14.91 -7.08 -2.47
CA ILE A 482 -15.56 -6.13 -1.55
C ILE A 482 -16.38 -6.89 -0.47
N PRO A 483 -16.17 -6.62 0.84
CA PRO A 483 -15.03 -5.85 1.38
C PRO A 483 -13.70 -6.48 1.00
N SER A 484 -12.63 -5.70 0.95
CA SER A 484 -11.28 -6.19 0.60
C SER A 484 -10.81 -7.32 1.52
N ARG A 485 -11.15 -7.24 2.81
CA ARG A 485 -10.97 -8.28 3.83
C ARG A 485 -12.25 -8.46 4.65
N GLY A 486 -12.39 -9.62 5.29
CA GLY A 486 -13.54 -9.92 6.12
C GLY A 486 -14.86 -10.03 5.35
N TYR A 487 -15.94 -9.62 5.96
CA TYR A 487 -17.28 -9.70 5.40
C TYR A 487 -18.15 -8.51 5.84
N LEU A 488 -19.06 -8.10 4.99
CA LEU A 488 -20.10 -7.14 5.33
C LEU A 488 -21.14 -7.84 6.18
N SER A 489 -21.36 -7.36 7.40
CA SER A 489 -22.42 -7.84 8.28
C SER A 489 -23.68 -7.00 8.09
N ILE A 490 -24.75 -7.65 7.71
CA ILE A 490 -26.05 -7.02 7.49
C ILE A 490 -27.12 -7.77 8.27
N THR A 491 -28.13 -7.05 8.77
CA THR A 491 -29.23 -7.62 9.52
C THR A 491 -30.50 -7.63 8.65
N VAL A 492 -31.17 -8.76 8.60
CA VAL A 492 -32.46 -8.85 7.88
C VAL A 492 -33.49 -8.00 8.61
N PRO A 493 -34.12 -7.03 7.93
CA PRO A 493 -35.05 -6.12 8.56
C PRO A 493 -36.34 -6.83 9.06
N SER A 494 -36.96 -6.24 10.07
CA SER A 494 -38.31 -6.66 10.52
C SER A 494 -39.37 -6.17 9.55
N LYS A 495 -40.59 -6.67 9.63
CA LYS A 495 -41.70 -6.17 8.83
C LYS A 495 -42.07 -4.72 9.15
N ASP A 496 -41.73 -4.27 10.34
CA ASP A 496 -41.99 -2.91 10.82
C ASP A 496 -40.79 -1.98 10.62
N PHE A 497 -39.80 -2.41 9.80
CA PHE A 497 -38.53 -1.71 9.58
C PHE A 497 -38.71 -0.22 9.20
N GLU A 498 -39.61 0.09 8.28
CA GLU A 498 -39.85 1.48 7.87
C GLU A 498 -40.45 2.31 9.02
N MET A 499 -41.28 1.72 9.86
CA MET A 499 -41.82 2.41 11.05
C MET A 499 -40.74 2.62 12.12
N GLU A 500 -39.84 1.63 12.34
CA GLU A 500 -38.72 1.74 13.27
C GLU A 500 -37.78 2.89 12.89
N MET A 501 -37.53 3.12 11.59
CA MET A 501 -36.67 4.19 11.07
C MET A 501 -37.29 5.59 11.14
N TRP A 502 -38.62 5.72 11.31
CA TRP A 502 -39.30 7.02 11.51
C TRP A 502 -39.19 7.59 12.93
N TYR A 503 -38.72 6.79 13.88
CA TYR A 503 -38.60 7.16 15.31
C TYR A 503 -37.17 7.44 15.77
N VAL A 504 -36.20 7.53 14.86
CA VAL A 504 -34.80 7.84 15.18
C VAL A 504 -34.44 9.29 14.69
#